data_eeda8bd3d087461f9562ff88e1ff9b67
#
_entry.id   eeda8bd3d087461f9562ff88e1ff9b67
#
_cell.length_a   1.000
_cell.length_b   1.000
_cell.length_c   1.000
_cell.angle_alpha   90.00
_cell.angle_beta   90.00
_cell.angle_gamma   90.00
#
_symmetry.space_group_name_H-M   'P 1'
#
loop_
_entity.id
_entity.type
_entity.pdbx_description
1 polymer ?
#
loop_
_entity_poly.entity_id
_entity_poly.type
_entity_poly.pdbx_seq_one_letter_code
_entity_poly.pdbx_strand_id
1 'polypeptide(L)'
;MALLKGTNTYRIKIKKDKRNTGSAAVLMPAYVGEVVPFRYCEIEGYEAPLSPASVVRETVHYPFDETASSFRCSNDTLNQIWELCKYSVRATSFSGIYVDGDRERIPYEADALINQLCHYGVDREYAIARRSHEYLLQHPTWPTEWILQALSIAWYDYLYTGDSRSLESSYELLKPRILMALREKNGLISTTTGLQTDDFLRSIRFKGQIRDIVDWPHTGILGLGKKQGGEDDGFAFTDYNVVTNAWHYAALKQMEGIAGALGKQDDVAFYASESDAFKKRFIRSFFDVRKGYFTDGLAADTDHASLHGNMFPLAFDLVPAGKKQNVVDFIQTRGMACSVYGSQFLMDALYEANDAEYALHMLTKTDDRSWYNMIRVGSTISLEAWDNKYKPNQDWNHAWGAAPANIIPRRLMGVEPLTPGFGTARIKPQLASLEWAEATIPTIRGAIRMEVENKADAYILKVTIPANMDAEVYLPLPRGKYTVTNNGAPVKVSRVKGEPFLYAGKIGSGSYTFVVN
;
A
#
# COMPACT_ATOMS: atom_id res chain seq x y z
N MET A 1 -22.61 32.93 -9.06
CA MET A 1 -22.10 34.15 -9.76
C MET A 1 -23.18 34.55 -10.77
N ALA A 2 -23.52 35.80 -10.85
CA ALA A 2 -24.50 36.29 -11.84
C ALA A 2 -23.81 36.54 -13.19
N LEU A 3 -24.40 36.04 -14.29
CA LEU A 3 -23.92 36.29 -15.64
C LEU A 3 -24.51 37.60 -16.17
N LEU A 4 -23.71 38.37 -16.88
CA LEU A 4 -24.09 39.65 -17.52
C LEU A 4 -24.47 39.40 -18.98
N LYS A 5 -25.33 40.26 -19.54
CA LYS A 5 -25.71 40.19 -20.96
C LYS A 5 -24.50 40.53 -21.84
N GLY A 6 -24.34 39.80 -22.94
CA GLY A 6 -23.26 39.95 -23.92
C GLY A 6 -22.15 38.92 -23.78
N THR A 7 -21.08 39.06 -24.57
CA THR A 7 -19.91 38.13 -24.51
C THR A 7 -18.98 38.58 -23.39
N ASN A 8 -18.88 37.76 -22.37
CA ASN A 8 -18.05 38.01 -21.19
C ASN A 8 -17.27 36.75 -20.80
N THR A 9 -16.07 36.92 -20.26
CA THR A 9 -15.28 35.85 -19.65
C THR A 9 -15.35 35.96 -18.15
N TYR A 10 -15.69 34.86 -17.46
CA TYR A 10 -15.78 34.81 -16.03
C TYR A 10 -14.74 33.84 -15.49
N ARG A 11 -14.03 34.26 -14.45
CA ARG A 11 -13.16 33.36 -13.67
C ARG A 11 -13.72 33.21 -12.27
N ILE A 12 -14.09 32.00 -11.92
CA ILE A 12 -14.59 31.68 -10.59
C ILE A 12 -13.41 31.51 -9.64
N LYS A 13 -13.37 32.30 -8.56
CA LYS A 13 -12.41 32.09 -7.47
C LYS A 13 -13.03 31.24 -6.39
N ILE A 14 -12.40 30.13 -6.08
CA ILE A 14 -12.78 29.26 -4.98
C ILE A 14 -12.44 29.94 -3.65
N LYS A 15 -13.38 29.92 -2.71
CA LYS A 15 -13.14 30.41 -1.35
C LYS A 15 -12.40 29.34 -0.54
N LYS A 16 -11.50 29.81 0.34
CA LYS A 16 -10.82 28.92 1.31
C LYS A 16 -11.83 28.22 2.20
N ASP A 17 -11.67 26.91 2.37
CA ASP A 17 -12.42 26.12 3.34
C ASP A 17 -11.62 26.04 4.66
N LYS A 18 -12.27 26.29 5.78
CA LYS A 18 -11.62 26.26 7.10
C LYS A 18 -11.14 24.85 7.47
N ARG A 19 -11.71 23.79 6.89
CA ARG A 19 -11.33 22.40 7.16
C ARG A 19 -9.95 22.07 6.61
N ASN A 20 -9.60 22.57 5.42
CA ASN A 20 -8.35 22.27 4.72
C ASN A 20 -7.36 23.46 4.66
N THR A 21 -7.52 24.44 5.51
CA THR A 21 -6.63 25.60 5.66
C THR A 21 -6.17 25.83 7.09
N GLY A 22 -6.33 24.82 7.96
CA GLY A 22 -5.82 24.80 9.33
C GLY A 22 -4.28 24.75 9.39
N SER A 23 -3.73 24.80 10.59
CA SER A 23 -2.28 24.85 10.83
C SER A 23 -1.53 23.58 10.41
N ALA A 24 -2.20 22.44 10.34
CA ALA A 24 -1.63 21.16 9.90
C ALA A 24 -1.82 20.91 8.40
N ALA A 25 -2.68 21.70 7.73
CA ALA A 25 -3.00 21.50 6.32
C ALA A 25 -1.89 21.99 5.40
N VAL A 26 -1.65 21.27 4.31
CA VAL A 26 -0.82 21.72 3.19
C VAL A 26 -1.59 22.76 2.40
N LEU A 27 -1.14 24.01 2.43
CA LEU A 27 -1.77 25.09 1.72
C LEU A 27 -1.37 25.10 0.24
N MET A 28 -2.32 25.43 -0.63
CA MET A 28 -2.02 25.63 -2.04
C MET A 28 -1.12 26.84 -2.25
N PRO A 29 -0.16 26.77 -3.19
CA PRO A 29 0.66 27.92 -3.55
C PRO A 29 -0.20 29.13 -3.97
N ALA A 30 0.19 30.33 -3.55
CA ALA A 30 -0.58 31.55 -3.81
C ALA A 30 -0.82 31.83 -5.30
N TYR A 31 0.10 31.42 -6.17
CA TYR A 31 -0.03 31.59 -7.62
C TYR A 31 -1.03 30.61 -8.26
N VAL A 32 -1.31 29.47 -7.62
CA VAL A 32 -2.36 28.53 -8.02
C VAL A 32 -3.71 29.00 -7.48
N GLY A 33 -3.76 29.42 -6.22
CA GLY A 33 -5.00 29.72 -5.49
C GLY A 33 -5.67 28.47 -4.95
N GLU A 34 -6.91 28.62 -4.49
CA GLU A 34 -7.68 27.48 -4.00
C GLU A 34 -8.18 26.61 -5.15
N VAL A 35 -8.18 25.29 -4.90
CA VAL A 35 -8.74 24.26 -5.76
C VAL A 35 -9.81 23.50 -4.99
N VAL A 36 -10.76 22.91 -5.71
CA VAL A 36 -11.82 22.07 -5.13
C VAL A 36 -12.16 20.95 -6.09
N PRO A 37 -12.29 19.70 -5.63
CA PRO A 37 -12.84 18.65 -6.46
C PRO A 37 -14.32 18.93 -6.70
N PHE A 38 -14.78 18.82 -7.96
CA PHE A 38 -16.18 18.90 -8.31
C PHE A 38 -16.47 18.00 -9.50
N ARG A 39 -17.71 17.55 -9.61
CA ARG A 39 -18.16 16.67 -10.68
C ARG A 39 -19.09 17.37 -11.67
N TYR A 40 -19.94 18.26 -11.17
CA TYR A 40 -20.96 18.95 -11.94
C TYR A 40 -20.85 20.46 -11.75
N CYS A 41 -21.14 21.20 -12.82
CA CYS A 41 -21.32 22.65 -12.82
C CYS A 41 -22.68 22.93 -13.41
N GLU A 42 -23.55 23.60 -12.68
CA GLU A 42 -24.86 24.01 -13.12
C GLU A 42 -24.83 25.47 -13.55
N ILE A 43 -25.44 25.78 -14.69
CA ILE A 43 -25.61 27.12 -15.22
C ILE A 43 -27.09 27.36 -15.40
N GLU A 44 -27.65 28.25 -14.56
CA GLU A 44 -29.05 28.59 -14.58
C GLU A 44 -29.34 29.83 -15.43
N GLY A 45 -30.49 29.85 -16.11
CA GLY A 45 -30.98 31.03 -16.82
C GLY A 45 -30.20 31.38 -18.10
N TYR A 46 -29.45 30.41 -18.67
CA TYR A 46 -28.77 30.59 -19.95
C TYR A 46 -29.60 29.97 -21.07
N GLU A 47 -30.11 30.82 -21.98
CA GLU A 47 -31.09 30.42 -22.98
C GLU A 47 -30.46 29.92 -24.30
N ALA A 48 -29.20 30.21 -24.56
CA ALA A 48 -28.51 29.78 -25.78
C ALA A 48 -27.84 28.40 -25.61
N PRO A 49 -27.63 27.63 -26.69
CA PRO A 49 -26.88 26.37 -26.61
C PRO A 49 -25.45 26.58 -26.10
N LEU A 50 -25.05 25.80 -25.09
CA LEU A 50 -23.67 25.75 -24.63
C LEU A 50 -22.82 24.89 -25.56
N SER A 51 -21.67 25.38 -25.97
CA SER A 51 -20.65 24.59 -26.64
C SER A 51 -19.63 24.06 -25.62
N PRO A 52 -18.86 23.00 -25.93
CA PRO A 52 -17.76 22.56 -25.09
C PRO A 52 -16.73 23.66 -24.77
N ALA A 53 -16.58 24.65 -25.66
CA ALA A 53 -15.69 25.80 -25.45
C ALA A 53 -16.28 26.88 -24.51
N SER A 54 -17.58 26.81 -24.19
CA SER A 54 -18.24 27.79 -23.33
C SER A 54 -17.92 27.60 -21.84
N VAL A 55 -17.51 26.39 -21.45
CA VAL A 55 -17.15 26.05 -20.05
C VAL A 55 -15.80 25.34 -20.05
N VAL A 56 -14.81 25.95 -19.43
CA VAL A 56 -13.46 25.40 -19.34
C VAL A 56 -13.14 25.11 -17.87
N ARG A 57 -12.68 23.91 -17.58
CA ARG A 57 -12.15 23.50 -16.29
C ARG A 57 -10.62 23.55 -16.35
N GLU A 58 -10.01 24.31 -15.46
CA GLU A 58 -8.57 24.25 -15.21
C GLU A 58 -8.32 23.13 -14.18
N THR A 59 -7.54 22.12 -14.53
CA THR A 59 -7.19 21.01 -13.65
C THR A 59 -5.80 21.27 -13.04
N VAL A 60 -5.70 21.11 -11.72
CA VAL A 60 -4.44 21.20 -10.99
C VAL A 60 -4.05 19.81 -10.53
N HIS A 61 -2.89 19.34 -10.96
CA HIS A 61 -2.29 18.08 -10.52
C HIS A 61 -0.77 18.18 -10.64
N TYR A 62 -0.06 17.32 -9.92
CA TYR A 62 1.37 17.11 -10.12
C TYR A 62 1.61 16.51 -11.51
N PRO A 63 2.75 16.74 -12.17
CA PRO A 63 3.08 16.08 -13.44
C PRO A 63 2.86 14.56 -13.35
N PHE A 64 2.16 14.00 -14.34
CA PHE A 64 1.80 12.61 -14.38
C PHE A 64 1.84 12.10 -15.83
N ASP A 65 2.59 11.02 -16.07
CA ASP A 65 2.68 10.37 -17.39
C ASP A 65 1.63 9.28 -17.52
N GLU A 66 0.49 9.60 -18.14
CA GLU A 66 -0.60 8.66 -18.40
C GLU A 66 -0.18 7.41 -19.19
N THR A 67 0.94 7.50 -19.94
CA THR A 67 1.44 6.42 -20.80
C THR A 67 2.45 5.53 -20.10
N ALA A 68 2.90 5.89 -18.88
CA ALA A 68 3.91 5.14 -18.15
C ALA A 68 3.45 3.74 -17.75
N SER A 69 2.15 3.55 -17.52
CA SER A 69 1.56 2.28 -17.08
C SER A 69 0.28 1.93 -17.83
N SER A 70 0.05 0.64 -17.96
CA SER A 70 -1.22 0.08 -18.43
C SER A 70 -1.48 -1.27 -17.80
N PHE A 71 -2.75 -1.63 -17.66
CA PHE A 71 -3.17 -2.97 -17.26
C PHE A 71 -4.50 -3.32 -17.91
N ARG A 72 -4.60 -4.55 -18.40
CA ARG A 72 -5.83 -5.19 -18.85
C ARG A 72 -5.81 -6.67 -18.54
N CYS A 73 -6.98 -7.25 -18.29
CA CYS A 73 -7.12 -8.68 -18.06
C CYS A 73 -8.50 -9.19 -18.50
N SER A 74 -8.70 -10.49 -18.36
CA SER A 74 -9.96 -11.17 -18.69
C SER A 74 -11.15 -10.83 -17.77
N ASN A 75 -10.96 -10.00 -16.73
CA ASN A 75 -12.00 -9.61 -15.78
C ASN A 75 -12.31 -8.10 -15.88
N ASP A 76 -13.50 -7.76 -16.38
CA ASP A 76 -13.90 -6.35 -16.61
C ASP A 76 -14.02 -5.54 -15.31
N THR A 77 -14.41 -6.16 -14.20
CA THR A 77 -14.47 -5.48 -12.90
C THR A 77 -13.09 -5.02 -12.46
N LEU A 78 -12.08 -5.89 -12.63
CA LEU A 78 -10.70 -5.55 -12.26
C LEU A 78 -10.13 -4.46 -13.19
N ASN A 79 -10.49 -4.48 -14.48
CA ASN A 79 -10.12 -3.42 -15.42
C ASN A 79 -10.67 -2.06 -15.00
N GLN A 80 -11.95 -2.00 -14.59
CA GLN A 80 -12.57 -0.76 -14.10
C GLN A 80 -11.93 -0.28 -12.80
N ILE A 81 -11.59 -1.18 -11.89
CA ILE A 81 -10.91 -0.87 -10.62
C ILE A 81 -9.51 -0.30 -10.89
N TRP A 82 -8.76 -0.87 -11.84
CA TRP A 82 -7.47 -0.33 -12.25
C TRP A 82 -7.58 1.13 -12.72
N GLU A 83 -8.51 1.42 -13.60
CA GLU A 83 -8.72 2.78 -14.12
C GLU A 83 -9.12 3.77 -13.01
N LEU A 84 -10.02 3.38 -12.10
CA LEU A 84 -10.38 4.17 -10.92
C LEU A 84 -9.14 4.50 -10.09
N CYS A 85 -8.34 3.49 -9.77
CA CYS A 85 -7.19 3.63 -8.87
C CYS A 85 -6.06 4.44 -9.51
N LYS A 86 -5.74 4.20 -10.79
CA LYS A 86 -4.75 4.99 -11.53
C LYS A 86 -5.15 6.46 -11.60
N TYR A 87 -6.40 6.76 -11.94
CA TYR A 87 -6.91 8.13 -11.96
C TYR A 87 -6.89 8.77 -10.57
N SER A 88 -7.16 8.00 -9.51
CA SER A 88 -7.12 8.50 -8.13
C SER A 88 -5.75 9.02 -7.75
N VAL A 89 -4.69 8.28 -8.07
CA VAL A 89 -3.31 8.71 -7.81
C VAL A 89 -3.02 10.06 -8.48
N ARG A 90 -3.38 10.21 -9.75
CA ARG A 90 -3.22 11.49 -10.47
C ARG A 90 -4.02 12.62 -9.84
N ALA A 91 -5.30 12.37 -9.55
CA ALA A 91 -6.23 13.41 -9.11
C ALA A 91 -5.94 13.92 -7.69
N THR A 92 -5.37 13.07 -6.83
CA THR A 92 -5.05 13.43 -5.44
C THR A 92 -3.61 13.97 -5.27
N SER A 93 -2.73 13.78 -6.25
CA SER A 93 -1.37 14.32 -6.24
C SER A 93 -1.34 15.77 -6.78
N PHE A 94 -1.99 16.70 -6.08
CA PHE A 94 -2.14 18.10 -6.55
C PHE A 94 -1.33 19.12 -5.76
N SER A 95 -0.95 18.80 -4.51
CA SER A 95 -0.25 19.73 -3.62
C SER A 95 1.28 19.60 -3.63
N GLY A 96 1.82 18.61 -4.37
CA GLY A 96 3.25 18.30 -4.41
C GLY A 96 3.78 17.62 -3.14
N ILE A 97 2.88 17.14 -2.28
CA ILE A 97 3.09 16.31 -1.12
C ILE A 97 1.85 15.43 -0.95
N TYR A 98 1.99 14.19 -0.47
CA TYR A 98 0.82 13.34 -0.22
C TYR A 98 0.04 13.83 0.99
N VAL A 99 -1.27 13.94 0.82
CA VAL A 99 -2.22 14.33 1.86
C VAL A 99 -3.36 13.32 1.91
N ASP A 100 -4.09 13.28 3.02
CA ASP A 100 -5.21 12.38 3.26
C ASP A 100 -6.37 12.58 2.27
N GLY A 101 -6.61 13.79 1.84
CA GLY A 101 -7.67 14.14 0.89
C GLY A 101 -7.88 15.65 0.87
N ASP A 102 -8.87 16.10 0.10
CA ASP A 102 -9.14 17.54 -0.02
C ASP A 102 -9.83 18.13 1.21
N ARG A 103 -10.51 17.32 2.01
CA ARG A 103 -11.27 17.79 3.18
C ARG A 103 -10.37 18.39 4.27
N GLU A 104 -9.22 17.79 4.54
CA GLU A 104 -8.28 18.21 5.58
C GLU A 104 -6.92 18.64 5.02
N ARG A 105 -6.45 17.99 3.97
CA ARG A 105 -5.13 18.19 3.33
C ARG A 105 -3.97 18.01 4.32
N ILE A 106 -4.10 17.04 5.22
CA ILE A 106 -3.06 16.74 6.21
C ILE A 106 -2.23 15.55 5.71
N PRO A 107 -0.90 15.65 5.70
CA PRO A 107 -0.03 14.51 5.44
C PRO A 107 -0.05 13.53 6.63
N TYR A 108 -0.17 12.23 6.33
CA TYR A 108 -0.04 11.13 7.27
C TYR A 108 0.91 10.07 6.72
N GLU A 109 1.62 9.34 7.58
CA GLU A 109 2.56 8.30 7.14
C GLU A 109 1.85 7.14 6.43
N ALA A 110 0.64 6.76 6.88
CA ALA A 110 -0.15 5.72 6.23
C ALA A 110 -0.55 6.09 4.80
N ASP A 111 -1.03 7.33 4.62
CA ASP A 111 -1.34 7.86 3.30
C ASP A 111 -0.09 7.92 2.42
N ALA A 112 1.01 8.43 2.98
CA ALA A 112 2.26 8.55 2.24
C ALA A 112 2.80 7.19 1.78
N LEU A 113 2.71 6.14 2.61
CA LEU A 113 3.16 4.80 2.26
C LEU A 113 2.35 4.20 1.11
N ILE A 114 1.00 4.22 1.22
CA ILE A 114 0.15 3.62 0.19
C ILE A 114 0.20 4.44 -1.09
N ASN A 115 0.15 5.78 -0.98
CA ASN A 115 0.24 6.67 -2.14
C ASN A 115 1.58 6.52 -2.87
N GLN A 116 2.69 6.38 -2.13
CA GLN A 116 4.02 6.07 -2.70
C GLN A 116 3.99 4.79 -3.54
N LEU A 117 3.50 3.70 -2.96
CA LEU A 117 3.45 2.40 -3.65
C LEU A 117 2.52 2.46 -4.88
N CYS A 118 1.36 3.11 -4.74
CA CYS A 118 0.42 3.30 -5.85
C CYS A 118 1.03 4.15 -6.97
N HIS A 119 1.68 5.26 -6.62
CA HIS A 119 2.32 6.15 -7.58
C HIS A 119 3.44 5.42 -8.35
N TYR A 120 4.29 4.68 -7.63
CA TYR A 120 5.35 3.85 -8.25
C TYR A 120 4.80 2.71 -9.12
N GLY A 121 3.57 2.26 -8.87
CA GLY A 121 2.87 1.27 -9.70
C GLY A 121 2.31 1.83 -11.00
N VAL A 122 2.04 3.14 -11.07
CA VAL A 122 1.35 3.76 -12.21
C VAL A 122 2.14 4.82 -12.96
N ASP A 123 3.21 5.39 -12.36
CA ASP A 123 4.04 6.45 -12.96
C ASP A 123 5.51 6.30 -12.55
N ARG A 124 6.37 7.12 -13.13
CA ARG A 124 7.81 7.20 -12.84
C ARG A 124 8.16 8.45 -12.03
N GLU A 125 7.26 8.87 -11.17
CA GLU A 125 7.44 10.01 -10.27
C GLU A 125 7.85 9.52 -8.88
N TYR A 126 8.99 9.99 -8.40
CA TYR A 126 9.56 9.56 -7.11
C TYR A 126 9.75 10.73 -6.12
N ALA A 127 9.78 11.97 -6.63
CA ALA A 127 10.14 13.13 -5.82
C ALA A 127 9.05 13.52 -4.82
N ILE A 128 7.77 13.36 -5.18
CA ILE A 128 6.64 13.68 -4.28
C ILE A 128 6.62 12.73 -3.08
N ALA A 129 6.94 11.44 -3.27
CA ALA A 129 7.03 10.47 -2.18
C ALA A 129 8.16 10.82 -1.21
N ARG A 130 9.36 11.12 -1.75
CA ARG A 130 10.52 11.54 -0.96
C ARG A 130 10.25 12.82 -0.18
N ARG A 131 9.67 13.82 -0.82
CA ARG A 131 9.29 15.07 -0.15
C ARG A 131 8.27 14.83 0.97
N SER A 132 7.29 13.97 0.75
CA SER A 132 6.30 13.60 1.77
C SER A 132 6.96 12.94 2.98
N HIS A 133 7.89 12.02 2.73
CA HIS A 133 8.67 11.38 3.78
C HIS A 133 9.51 12.39 4.59
N GLU A 134 10.27 13.26 3.91
CA GLU A 134 11.07 14.30 4.56
C GLU A 134 10.21 15.24 5.43
N TYR A 135 9.02 15.60 4.94
CA TYR A 135 8.06 16.39 5.70
C TYR A 135 7.60 15.65 6.95
N LEU A 136 7.17 14.39 6.83
CA LEU A 136 6.65 13.58 7.94
C LEU A 136 7.72 13.23 8.98
N LEU A 137 8.99 13.18 8.59
CA LEU A 137 10.09 13.07 9.56
C LEU A 137 10.22 14.30 10.48
N GLN A 138 9.72 15.46 10.04
CA GLN A 138 9.70 16.69 10.84
C GLN A 138 8.36 16.93 11.53
N HIS A 139 7.27 16.38 10.96
CA HIS A 139 5.89 16.58 11.38
C HIS A 139 5.17 15.23 11.47
N PRO A 140 5.63 14.32 12.36
CA PRO A 140 5.02 13.00 12.49
C PRO A 140 3.59 13.08 13.03
N THR A 141 2.80 12.06 12.76
CA THR A 141 1.43 11.97 13.23
C THR A 141 1.30 11.10 14.49
N TRP A 142 0.11 10.97 15.04
CA TRP A 142 -0.10 10.38 16.36
C TRP A 142 -0.34 8.85 16.40
N PRO A 143 -0.75 8.17 15.30
CA PRO A 143 -0.93 6.73 15.35
C PRO A 143 0.39 5.98 15.43
N THR A 144 0.50 5.05 16.37
CA THR A 144 1.74 4.31 16.63
C THR A 144 2.22 3.53 15.41
N GLU A 145 1.29 2.81 14.76
CA GLU A 145 1.58 2.00 13.58
C GLU A 145 2.09 2.88 12.42
N TRP A 146 1.57 4.10 12.30
CA TRP A 146 1.95 5.02 11.23
C TRP A 146 3.35 5.61 11.44
N ILE A 147 3.75 5.89 12.70
CA ILE A 147 5.14 6.28 13.02
C ILE A 147 6.13 5.18 12.55
N LEU A 148 5.79 3.92 12.77
CA LEU A 148 6.62 2.77 12.34
C LEU A 148 6.70 2.67 10.81
N GLN A 149 5.68 3.10 10.07
CA GLN A 149 5.67 3.09 8.61
C GLN A 149 6.67 4.05 7.96
N ALA A 150 7.22 5.01 8.70
CA ALA A 150 8.30 5.88 8.21
C ALA A 150 9.50 5.07 7.68
N LEU A 151 9.80 3.91 8.31
CA LEU A 151 10.86 3.01 7.86
C LEU A 151 10.50 2.36 6.51
N SER A 152 9.24 1.98 6.32
CA SER A 152 8.74 1.41 5.05
C SER A 152 8.84 2.42 3.92
N ILE A 153 8.43 3.66 4.14
CA ILE A 153 8.50 4.74 3.13
C ILE A 153 9.96 4.94 2.69
N ALA A 154 10.89 5.06 3.64
CA ALA A 154 12.31 5.22 3.36
C ALA A 154 12.88 4.03 2.58
N TRP A 155 12.54 2.82 2.99
CA TRP A 155 13.02 1.58 2.37
C TRP A 155 12.50 1.40 0.94
N TYR A 156 11.21 1.65 0.70
CA TYR A 156 10.65 1.58 -0.65
C TYR A 156 11.17 2.66 -1.57
N ASP A 157 11.42 3.90 -1.09
CA ASP A 157 12.10 4.92 -1.90
C ASP A 157 13.45 4.42 -2.40
N TYR A 158 14.26 3.85 -1.51
CA TYR A 158 15.56 3.29 -1.91
C TYR A 158 15.45 2.09 -2.85
N LEU A 159 14.54 1.14 -2.57
CA LEU A 159 14.35 -0.03 -3.45
C LEU A 159 13.93 0.37 -4.86
N TYR A 160 13.05 1.34 -5.01
CA TYR A 160 12.54 1.75 -6.31
C TYR A 160 13.50 2.69 -7.06
N THR A 161 14.24 3.55 -6.36
CA THR A 161 15.11 4.55 -6.98
C THR A 161 16.59 4.14 -7.03
N GLY A 162 17.07 3.38 -6.06
CA GLY A 162 18.49 3.08 -5.86
C GLY A 162 19.29 4.24 -5.29
N ASP A 163 18.64 5.35 -4.91
CA ASP A 163 19.28 6.55 -4.38
C ASP A 163 19.33 6.53 -2.85
N SER A 164 20.53 6.34 -2.29
CA SER A 164 20.73 6.27 -0.85
C SER A 164 20.78 7.63 -0.12
N ARG A 165 20.82 8.75 -0.84
CA ARG A 165 21.01 10.08 -0.22
C ARG A 165 19.92 10.44 0.77
N SER A 166 18.65 10.05 0.50
CA SER A 166 17.56 10.25 1.44
C SER A 166 17.73 9.42 2.71
N LEU A 167 18.22 8.17 2.58
CA LEU A 167 18.55 7.33 3.73
C LEU A 167 19.70 7.92 4.57
N GLU A 168 20.76 8.39 3.92
CA GLU A 168 21.89 9.02 4.61
C GLU A 168 21.46 10.22 5.46
N SER A 169 20.62 11.09 4.87
CA SER A 169 20.15 12.31 5.54
C SER A 169 19.15 12.04 6.67
N SER A 170 18.39 10.94 6.58
CA SER A 170 17.31 10.62 7.52
C SER A 170 17.66 9.53 8.54
N TYR A 171 18.83 8.89 8.44
CA TYR A 171 19.20 7.72 9.22
C TYR A 171 18.99 7.88 10.73
N GLU A 172 19.51 8.98 11.31
CA GLU A 172 19.38 9.24 12.74
C GLU A 172 17.96 9.61 13.16
N LEU A 173 17.14 10.11 12.25
CA LEU A 173 15.71 10.37 12.50
C LEU A 173 14.85 9.11 12.42
N LEU A 174 15.29 8.09 11.69
CA LEU A 174 14.60 6.81 11.55
C LEU A 174 14.81 5.90 12.77
N LYS A 175 15.99 5.94 13.40
CA LYS A 175 16.31 5.11 14.58
C LYS A 175 15.26 5.16 15.68
N PRO A 176 14.84 6.32 16.21
CA PRO A 176 13.84 6.37 17.29
C PRO A 176 12.45 5.92 16.83
N ARG A 177 12.14 5.95 15.51
CA ARG A 177 10.85 5.51 14.97
C ARG A 177 10.66 4.01 14.89
N ILE A 178 11.71 3.23 15.21
CA ILE A 178 11.58 1.78 15.47
C ILE A 178 10.81 1.56 16.79
N LEU A 179 10.73 2.59 17.66
CA LEU A 179 10.07 2.60 18.97
C LEU A 179 10.69 1.64 20.00
N MET A 180 12.00 1.36 19.89
CA MET A 180 12.70 0.52 20.87
C MET A 180 12.67 1.10 22.30
N ALA A 181 12.51 2.41 22.46
CA ALA A 181 12.36 3.08 23.76
C ALA A 181 11.05 2.68 24.49
N LEU A 182 10.06 2.15 23.78
CA LEU A 182 8.80 1.66 24.34
C LEU A 182 8.83 0.17 24.68
N ARG A 183 10.01 -0.46 24.66
CA ARG A 183 10.17 -1.88 24.95
C ARG A 183 10.16 -2.14 26.44
N GLU A 184 9.27 -3.00 26.88
CA GLU A 184 9.13 -3.48 28.24
C GLU A 184 10.07 -4.66 28.57
N LYS A 185 10.11 -5.06 29.85
CA LYS A 185 10.96 -6.18 30.33
C LYS A 185 10.62 -7.52 29.66
N ASN A 186 9.37 -7.72 29.23
CA ASN A 186 8.96 -8.89 28.44
C ASN A 186 9.48 -8.82 27.01
N GLY A 187 10.03 -7.65 26.60
CA GLY A 187 10.64 -7.35 25.32
C GLY A 187 9.66 -7.02 24.19
N LEU A 188 8.39 -6.87 24.50
CA LEU A 188 7.38 -6.30 23.60
C LEU A 188 7.33 -4.79 23.77
N ILE A 189 6.85 -4.07 22.75
CA ILE A 189 6.59 -2.63 22.88
C ILE A 189 5.14 -2.39 23.31
N SER A 190 4.95 -1.30 24.08
CA SER A 190 3.64 -0.83 24.53
C SER A 190 3.59 0.68 24.58
N THR A 191 2.45 1.26 24.20
CA THR A 191 2.19 2.70 24.26
C THR A 191 1.47 3.13 25.54
N THR A 192 0.98 2.18 26.35
CA THR A 192 0.11 2.42 27.51
C THR A 192 0.81 2.23 28.86
N THR A 193 2.01 1.66 28.91
CA THR A 193 2.73 1.29 30.14
C THR A 193 3.60 2.40 30.74
N GLY A 194 3.47 3.64 30.27
CA GLY A 194 4.12 4.81 30.87
C GLY A 194 5.54 5.10 30.33
N LEU A 195 5.99 4.41 29.28
CA LEU A 195 7.31 4.63 28.66
C LEU A 195 7.35 5.80 27.67
N GLN A 196 6.25 6.45 27.39
CA GLN A 196 6.18 7.65 26.53
C GLN A 196 6.71 8.89 27.28
N THR A 197 8.00 8.90 27.58
CA THR A 197 8.66 10.03 28.24
C THR A 197 8.81 11.22 27.28
N ASP A 198 9.02 12.41 27.84
CA ASP A 198 9.29 13.61 27.02
C ASP A 198 10.53 13.44 26.14
N ASP A 199 11.57 12.72 26.61
CA ASP A 199 12.77 12.43 25.83
C ASP A 199 12.48 11.55 24.63
N PHE A 200 11.67 10.51 24.83
CA PHE A 200 11.19 9.67 23.73
C PHE A 200 10.39 10.48 22.72
N LEU A 201 9.39 11.25 23.18
CA LEU A 201 8.53 12.05 22.29
C LEU A 201 9.34 13.10 21.52
N ARG A 202 10.33 13.74 22.16
CA ARG A 202 11.26 14.62 21.46
C ARG A 202 12.11 13.90 20.41
N SER A 203 12.54 12.66 20.70
CA SER A 203 13.36 11.88 19.76
C SER A 203 12.62 11.55 18.47
N ILE A 204 11.32 11.30 18.52
CA ILE A 204 10.46 11.10 17.34
C ILE A 204 9.87 12.42 16.80
N ARG A 205 10.17 13.57 17.44
CA ARG A 205 9.68 14.92 17.10
C ARG A 205 8.15 15.08 17.20
N PHE A 206 7.52 14.31 18.06
CA PHE A 206 6.07 14.39 18.29
C PHE A 206 5.76 15.16 19.58
N LYS A 207 4.66 15.93 19.55
CA LYS A 207 4.11 16.63 20.71
C LYS A 207 2.78 15.99 21.11
N GLY A 208 2.72 15.47 22.32
CA GLY A 208 1.57 14.73 22.83
C GLY A 208 1.90 13.25 23.02
N GLN A 209 0.89 12.39 23.06
CA GLN A 209 1.09 10.93 23.17
C GLN A 209 0.69 10.24 21.89
N ILE A 210 1.49 9.27 21.46
CA ILE A 210 1.11 8.35 20.38
C ILE A 210 0.19 7.26 20.95
N ARG A 211 -0.64 6.68 20.12
CA ARG A 211 -1.59 5.61 20.50
C ARG A 211 -1.82 4.65 19.36
N ASP A 212 -2.08 3.42 19.72
CA ASP A 212 -2.41 2.35 18.79
C ASP A 212 -3.82 2.55 18.22
N ILE A 213 -3.98 2.33 16.93
CA ILE A 213 -5.28 2.41 16.25
C ILE A 213 -5.63 1.16 15.47
N VAL A 214 -4.63 0.37 15.08
CA VAL A 214 -4.77 -0.87 14.31
C VAL A 214 -5.31 -0.63 12.89
N ASP A 215 -6.47 0.02 12.79
CA ASP A 215 -7.10 0.42 11.52
C ASP A 215 -7.93 1.71 11.71
N TRP A 216 -8.44 2.32 10.64
CA TRP A 216 -9.14 3.59 10.70
C TRP A 216 -10.52 3.57 10.01
N PRO A 217 -11.57 4.06 10.68
CA PRO A 217 -11.63 4.38 12.10
C PRO A 217 -11.67 3.11 12.95
N HIS A 218 -11.02 3.14 14.12
CA HIS A 218 -11.14 2.03 15.06
C HIS A 218 -12.46 2.12 15.86
N THR A 219 -12.87 1.00 16.48
CA THR A 219 -14.10 0.91 17.28
C THR A 219 -14.18 2.03 18.31
N GLY A 220 -15.33 2.72 18.35
CA GLY A 220 -15.63 3.78 19.33
C GLY A 220 -15.12 5.17 18.97
N ILE A 221 -14.36 5.38 17.90
CA ILE A 221 -13.98 6.71 17.40
C ILE A 221 -15.11 7.35 16.58
N LEU A 222 -15.12 8.70 16.51
CA LEU A 222 -16.05 9.55 15.77
C LEU A 222 -17.51 9.51 16.27
N GLY A 223 -17.74 9.11 17.53
CA GLY A 223 -19.13 9.01 18.01
C GLY A 223 -19.95 7.95 17.29
N LEU A 224 -19.33 7.16 16.41
CA LEU A 224 -19.88 5.91 15.89
C LEU A 224 -20.08 4.89 17.03
N GLY A 225 -19.89 5.33 18.19
CA GLY A 225 -19.99 5.01 19.61
C GLY A 225 -20.77 3.83 20.06
N LYS A 226 -20.94 2.89 19.21
CA LYS A 226 -21.47 1.59 19.56
C LYS A 226 -20.33 0.61 19.43
N LYS A 227 -20.30 -0.39 20.26
CA LYS A 227 -19.36 -1.52 20.26
C LYS A 227 -19.16 -2.23 18.89
N GLN A 228 -19.65 -1.68 17.80
CA GLN A 228 -19.73 -2.27 16.46
C GLN A 228 -19.50 -1.27 15.32
N GLY A 229 -18.77 -0.20 15.50
CA GLY A 229 -18.67 0.87 14.51
C GLY A 229 -17.27 1.16 13.97
N GLY A 230 -16.27 0.32 14.25
CA GLY A 230 -14.91 0.46 13.71
C GLY A 230 -14.63 -0.43 12.50
N GLU A 231 -13.49 -0.21 11.87
CA GLU A 231 -12.99 -0.99 10.74
C GLU A 231 -11.91 -2.00 11.16
N ASP A 232 -11.80 -2.27 12.45
CA ASP A 232 -10.76 -3.06 13.11
C ASP A 232 -11.18 -4.51 13.42
N ASP A 233 -12.25 -5.01 12.82
CA ASP A 233 -12.79 -6.35 13.06
C ASP A 233 -13.07 -6.66 14.54
N GLY A 234 -13.43 -5.63 15.32
CA GLY A 234 -13.67 -5.74 16.75
C GLY A 234 -12.41 -6.02 17.58
N PHE A 235 -11.25 -5.58 17.12
CA PHE A 235 -9.94 -5.78 17.74
C PHE A 235 -9.97 -5.50 19.24
N ALA A 236 -9.43 -6.42 20.04
CA ALA A 236 -9.33 -6.28 21.48
C ALA A 236 -8.05 -5.54 21.87
N PHE A 237 -8.15 -4.23 22.11
CA PHE A 237 -7.02 -3.42 22.55
C PHE A 237 -6.58 -3.79 23.97
N THR A 238 -5.33 -4.17 24.12
CA THR A 238 -4.63 -4.48 25.38
C THR A 238 -3.32 -3.71 25.46
N ASP A 239 -2.62 -3.76 26.58
CA ASP A 239 -1.32 -3.07 26.74
C ASP A 239 -0.27 -3.56 25.72
N TYR A 240 -0.35 -4.81 25.28
CA TYR A 240 0.54 -5.40 24.28
C TYR A 240 -0.28 -5.82 23.06
N ASN A 241 -0.28 -4.97 22.06
CA ASN A 241 -1.02 -5.09 20.83
C ASN A 241 -0.22 -5.87 19.77
N VAL A 242 -0.80 -6.94 19.21
CA VAL A 242 -0.15 -7.79 18.21
C VAL A 242 0.21 -7.02 16.94
N VAL A 243 -0.64 -6.09 16.49
CA VAL A 243 -0.43 -5.32 15.25
C VAL A 243 0.72 -4.33 15.40
N THR A 244 0.73 -3.54 16.48
CA THR A 244 1.82 -2.61 16.78
C THR A 244 3.16 -3.34 16.89
N ASN A 245 3.16 -4.52 17.55
CA ASN A 245 4.36 -5.35 17.68
C ASN A 245 4.77 -6.01 16.34
N ALA A 246 3.84 -6.34 15.44
CA ALA A 246 4.17 -6.79 14.09
C ALA A 246 4.84 -5.68 13.27
N TRP A 247 4.34 -4.46 13.35
CA TRP A 247 4.96 -3.28 12.73
C TRP A 247 6.35 -2.98 13.30
N HIS A 248 6.55 -3.14 14.62
CA HIS A 248 7.88 -3.00 15.24
C HIS A 248 8.89 -4.00 14.64
N TYR A 249 8.48 -5.26 14.44
CA TYR A 249 9.33 -6.23 13.76
C TYR A 249 9.65 -5.82 12.32
N ALA A 250 8.66 -5.40 11.56
CA ALA A 250 8.87 -4.92 10.19
C ALA A 250 9.86 -3.74 10.16
N ALA A 251 9.73 -2.78 11.09
CA ALA A 251 10.63 -1.65 11.23
C ALA A 251 12.08 -2.06 11.58
N LEU A 252 12.27 -3.08 12.43
CA LEU A 252 13.60 -3.65 12.71
C LEU A 252 14.23 -4.23 11.44
N LYS A 253 13.47 -5.02 10.66
CA LYS A 253 13.95 -5.60 9.40
C LYS A 253 14.27 -4.55 8.34
N GLN A 254 13.47 -3.51 8.24
CA GLN A 254 13.73 -2.40 7.33
C GLN A 254 14.96 -1.61 7.73
N MET A 255 15.15 -1.38 9.03
CA MET A 255 16.35 -0.68 9.53
C MET A 255 17.63 -1.50 9.33
N GLU A 256 17.57 -2.83 9.44
CA GLU A 256 18.66 -3.73 9.04
C GLU A 256 19.03 -3.50 7.56
N GLY A 257 18.03 -3.49 6.66
CA GLY A 257 18.24 -3.23 5.23
C GLY A 257 18.81 -1.83 4.96
N ILE A 258 18.28 -0.79 5.63
CA ILE A 258 18.73 0.60 5.52
C ILE A 258 20.19 0.73 6.00
N ALA A 259 20.53 0.11 7.14
CA ALA A 259 21.92 0.08 7.64
C ALA A 259 22.85 -0.59 6.63
N GLY A 260 22.41 -1.69 6.03
CA GLY A 260 23.15 -2.40 4.97
C GLY A 260 23.39 -1.54 3.74
N ALA A 261 22.36 -0.81 3.27
CA ALA A 261 22.46 0.12 2.16
C ALA A 261 23.50 1.24 2.41
N LEU A 262 23.68 1.63 3.66
CA LEU A 262 24.62 2.68 4.08
C LEU A 262 25.98 2.12 4.54
N GLY A 263 26.22 0.81 4.44
CA GLY A 263 27.48 0.18 4.82
C GLY A 263 27.75 0.14 6.35
N LYS A 264 26.73 0.36 7.19
CA LYS A 264 26.82 0.41 8.66
C LYS A 264 26.77 -1.00 9.25
N GLN A 265 27.86 -1.75 9.16
CA GLN A 265 27.88 -3.19 9.46
C GLN A 265 27.55 -3.53 10.91
N ASP A 266 27.96 -2.70 11.89
CA ASP A 266 27.64 -2.90 13.30
C ASP A 266 26.12 -2.77 13.55
N ASP A 267 25.48 -1.78 12.92
CA ASP A 267 24.03 -1.60 12.98
C ASP A 267 23.28 -2.73 12.25
N VAL A 268 23.82 -3.25 11.14
CA VAL A 268 23.26 -4.45 10.46
C VAL A 268 23.25 -5.63 11.43
N ALA A 269 24.38 -5.94 12.05
CA ALA A 269 24.49 -7.06 12.99
C ALA A 269 23.54 -6.87 14.19
N PHE A 270 23.45 -5.64 14.71
CA PHE A 270 22.55 -5.30 15.80
C PHE A 270 21.08 -5.52 15.43
N TYR A 271 20.59 -4.93 14.33
CA TYR A 271 19.19 -5.06 13.95
C TYR A 271 18.82 -6.47 13.49
N ALA A 272 19.72 -7.22 12.87
CA ALA A 272 19.54 -8.62 12.56
C ALA A 272 19.31 -9.45 13.83
N SER A 273 20.20 -9.29 14.83
CA SER A 273 20.08 -9.98 16.12
C SER A 273 18.79 -9.62 16.86
N GLU A 274 18.43 -8.33 16.87
CA GLU A 274 17.21 -7.83 17.51
C GLU A 274 15.95 -8.38 16.82
N SER A 275 15.89 -8.36 15.48
CA SER A 275 14.74 -8.86 14.73
C SER A 275 14.55 -10.37 14.92
N ASP A 276 15.62 -11.16 14.91
CA ASP A 276 15.56 -12.61 15.14
C ASP A 276 15.08 -12.96 16.56
N ALA A 277 15.60 -12.26 17.57
CA ALA A 277 15.18 -12.43 18.95
C ALA A 277 13.72 -12.00 19.14
N PHE A 278 13.32 -10.90 18.51
CA PHE A 278 11.97 -10.37 18.57
C PHE A 278 10.94 -11.30 17.89
N LYS A 279 11.24 -11.84 16.69
CA LYS A 279 10.38 -12.80 16.00
C LYS A 279 10.02 -13.99 16.88
N LYS A 280 11.01 -14.58 17.54
CA LYS A 280 10.80 -15.72 18.47
C LYS A 280 9.90 -15.34 19.65
N ARG A 281 10.10 -14.15 20.20
CA ARG A 281 9.31 -13.60 21.31
C ARG A 281 7.88 -13.32 20.85
N PHE A 282 7.71 -12.63 19.73
CA PHE A 282 6.41 -12.32 19.14
C PHE A 282 5.54 -13.57 18.95
N ILE A 283 6.10 -14.59 18.30
CA ILE A 283 5.40 -15.86 18.06
C ILE A 283 4.98 -16.49 19.40
N ARG A 284 5.87 -16.57 20.38
CA ARG A 284 5.57 -17.14 21.70
C ARG A 284 4.50 -16.37 22.46
N SER A 285 4.40 -15.04 22.25
CA SER A 285 3.50 -14.16 23.00
C SER A 285 2.09 -14.14 22.41
N PHE A 286 1.96 -14.18 21.09
CA PHE A 286 0.69 -13.90 20.41
C PHE A 286 0.12 -15.10 19.63
N PHE A 287 0.93 -16.11 19.29
CA PHE A 287 0.44 -17.26 18.52
C PHE A 287 -0.17 -18.33 19.42
N ASP A 288 -1.48 -18.56 19.31
CA ASP A 288 -2.13 -19.68 19.99
C ASP A 288 -1.90 -20.97 19.18
N VAL A 289 -1.06 -21.85 19.71
CA VAL A 289 -0.70 -23.13 19.06
C VAL A 289 -1.90 -24.06 18.88
N ARG A 290 -2.90 -23.98 19.78
CA ARG A 290 -4.10 -24.83 19.73
C ARG A 290 -5.07 -24.34 18.66
N LYS A 291 -5.26 -23.01 18.56
CA LYS A 291 -6.11 -22.38 17.55
C LYS A 291 -5.43 -22.36 16.18
N GLY A 292 -4.10 -22.26 16.14
CA GLY A 292 -3.31 -22.19 14.91
C GLY A 292 -3.22 -20.80 14.27
N TYR A 293 -3.59 -19.73 15.00
CA TYR A 293 -3.55 -18.36 14.56
C TYR A 293 -3.24 -17.41 15.75
N PHE A 294 -3.07 -16.10 15.47
CA PHE A 294 -2.71 -15.10 16.47
C PHE A 294 -3.92 -14.54 17.20
N THR A 295 -3.75 -14.21 18.49
CA THR A 295 -4.66 -13.40 19.30
C THR A 295 -4.27 -11.94 19.27
N ASP A 296 -5.22 -11.01 19.52
CA ASP A 296 -5.00 -9.56 19.43
C ASP A 296 -4.05 -9.03 20.49
N GLY A 297 -3.94 -9.70 21.63
CA GLY A 297 -3.06 -9.39 22.74
C GLY A 297 -2.50 -10.64 23.39
N LEU A 298 -1.90 -10.50 24.57
CA LEU A 298 -1.41 -11.64 25.34
C LEU A 298 -2.57 -12.54 25.80
N ALA A 299 -2.33 -13.84 25.87
CA ALA A 299 -3.33 -14.82 26.29
C ALA A 299 -3.91 -14.58 27.71
N ALA A 300 -3.19 -13.87 28.57
CA ALA A 300 -3.68 -13.47 29.89
C ALA A 300 -4.74 -12.34 29.82
N ASP A 301 -4.70 -11.52 28.75
CA ASP A 301 -5.51 -10.31 28.61
C ASP A 301 -6.72 -10.53 27.70
N THR A 302 -6.56 -11.36 26.66
CA THR A 302 -7.62 -11.64 25.69
C THR A 302 -7.40 -12.98 24.96
N ASP A 303 -8.48 -13.65 24.58
CA ASP A 303 -8.48 -14.77 23.64
C ASP A 303 -9.10 -14.41 22.28
N HIS A 304 -9.45 -13.12 22.09
CA HIS A 304 -9.98 -12.61 20.85
C HIS A 304 -8.93 -12.64 19.73
N ALA A 305 -9.38 -12.88 18.53
CA ALA A 305 -8.56 -12.87 17.31
C ALA A 305 -9.30 -12.13 16.19
N SER A 306 -8.63 -11.17 15.59
CA SER A 306 -9.15 -10.36 14.50
C SER A 306 -8.45 -10.67 13.17
N LEU A 307 -9.02 -10.17 12.08
CA LEU A 307 -8.35 -10.12 10.78
C LEU A 307 -6.97 -9.44 10.90
N HIS A 308 -6.92 -8.28 11.57
CA HIS A 308 -5.70 -7.47 11.70
C HIS A 308 -4.60 -8.19 12.48
N GLY A 309 -4.96 -8.87 13.57
CA GLY A 309 -4.04 -9.69 14.36
C GLY A 309 -3.42 -10.84 13.57
N ASN A 310 -3.93 -11.14 12.38
CA ASN A 310 -3.48 -12.26 11.55
C ASN A 310 -2.89 -11.81 10.19
N MET A 311 -3.48 -10.80 9.53
CA MET A 311 -2.97 -10.34 8.24
C MET A 311 -1.60 -9.65 8.36
N PHE A 312 -1.36 -8.81 9.38
CA PHE A 312 -0.07 -8.17 9.56
C PHE A 312 1.05 -9.16 9.88
N PRO A 313 0.91 -10.11 10.82
CA PRO A 313 1.92 -11.15 11.00
C PRO A 313 2.18 -11.99 9.75
N LEU A 314 1.15 -12.26 8.95
CA LEU A 314 1.31 -13.00 7.70
C LEU A 314 2.08 -12.18 6.66
N ALA A 315 1.73 -10.90 6.49
CA ALA A 315 2.42 -9.99 5.56
C ALA A 315 3.90 -9.76 5.92
N PHE A 316 4.24 -9.84 7.21
CA PHE A 316 5.59 -9.57 7.71
C PHE A 316 6.41 -10.83 8.03
N ASP A 317 6.02 -12.00 7.53
CA ASP A 317 6.72 -13.27 7.75
C ASP A 317 6.92 -13.64 9.24
N LEU A 318 5.93 -13.35 10.07
CA LEU A 318 5.93 -13.69 11.50
C LEU A 318 5.22 -15.03 11.80
N VAL A 319 4.59 -15.66 10.81
CA VAL A 319 3.86 -16.91 11.01
C VAL A 319 4.83 -18.07 11.25
N PRO A 320 4.60 -18.92 12.26
CA PRO A 320 5.45 -20.10 12.51
C PRO A 320 5.49 -21.04 11.30
N ALA A 321 6.65 -21.69 11.11
CA ALA A 321 6.81 -22.67 10.04
C ALA A 321 5.73 -23.77 10.09
N GLY A 322 5.14 -24.07 8.93
CA GLY A 322 4.07 -25.05 8.77
C GLY A 322 2.68 -24.61 9.29
N LYS A 323 2.53 -23.34 9.72
CA LYS A 323 1.25 -22.80 10.21
C LYS A 323 0.63 -21.76 9.28
N LYS A 324 1.27 -21.46 8.16
CA LYS A 324 0.80 -20.44 7.21
C LYS A 324 -0.64 -20.71 6.75
N GLN A 325 -0.98 -21.96 6.40
CA GLN A 325 -2.33 -22.33 5.96
C GLN A 325 -3.39 -22.10 7.04
N ASN A 326 -3.11 -22.41 8.30
CA ASN A 326 -4.05 -22.16 9.39
C ASN A 326 -4.41 -20.67 9.53
N VAL A 327 -3.41 -19.79 9.37
CA VAL A 327 -3.60 -18.34 9.43
C VAL A 327 -4.39 -17.87 8.21
N VAL A 328 -4.08 -18.37 7.01
CA VAL A 328 -4.84 -18.10 5.78
C VAL A 328 -6.30 -18.52 5.93
N ASP A 329 -6.56 -19.75 6.40
CA ASP A 329 -7.92 -20.26 6.61
C ASP A 329 -8.70 -19.36 7.58
N PHE A 330 -8.06 -18.89 8.65
CA PHE A 330 -8.68 -17.93 9.57
C PHE A 330 -8.99 -16.59 8.87
N ILE A 331 -8.03 -16.00 8.15
CA ILE A 331 -8.23 -14.76 7.39
C ILE A 331 -9.40 -14.88 6.42
N GLN A 332 -9.53 -16.00 5.71
CA GLN A 332 -10.63 -16.26 4.78
C GLN A 332 -12.01 -16.24 5.48
N THR A 333 -12.09 -16.66 6.74
CA THR A 333 -13.35 -16.58 7.52
C THR A 333 -13.76 -15.13 7.83
N ARG A 334 -12.82 -14.19 7.78
CA ARG A 334 -13.07 -12.77 8.12
C ARG A 334 -13.40 -11.92 6.89
N GLY A 335 -13.02 -12.34 5.70
CA GLY A 335 -13.25 -11.60 4.47
C GLY A 335 -12.59 -10.21 4.48
N MET A 336 -13.31 -9.19 4.03
CA MET A 336 -12.88 -7.79 4.01
C MET A 336 -13.26 -7.06 5.32
N ALA A 337 -13.01 -7.66 6.48
CA ALA A 337 -13.33 -7.05 7.77
C ALA A 337 -12.25 -6.03 8.21
N CYS A 338 -11.82 -5.17 7.27
CA CYS A 338 -10.86 -4.09 7.47
C CYS A 338 -11.28 -2.85 6.69
N SER A 339 -10.66 -1.73 6.98
CA SER A 339 -10.83 -0.50 6.22
C SER A 339 -10.23 -0.60 4.81
N VAL A 340 -10.46 0.43 4.03
CA VAL A 340 -9.79 0.63 2.74
C VAL A 340 -8.26 0.69 2.92
N TYR A 341 -7.75 1.33 3.98
CA TYR A 341 -6.33 1.32 4.36
C TYR A 341 -5.84 -0.10 4.70
N GLY A 342 -6.55 -0.81 5.58
CA GLY A 342 -6.19 -2.18 6.00
C GLY A 342 -6.15 -3.17 4.83
N SER A 343 -6.96 -2.94 3.79
CA SER A 343 -7.03 -3.81 2.61
C SER A 343 -5.71 -3.91 1.83
N GLN A 344 -4.86 -2.89 1.87
CA GLN A 344 -3.50 -2.94 1.31
C GLN A 344 -2.72 -4.13 1.89
N PHE A 345 -2.73 -4.27 3.21
CA PHE A 345 -1.97 -5.29 3.93
C PHE A 345 -2.63 -6.66 3.86
N LEU A 346 -3.96 -6.71 3.78
CA LEU A 346 -4.68 -7.96 3.50
C LEU A 346 -4.27 -8.54 2.14
N MET A 347 -4.20 -7.71 1.10
CA MET A 347 -3.75 -8.15 -0.22
C MET A 347 -2.29 -8.59 -0.21
N ASP A 348 -1.41 -7.83 0.44
CA ASP A 348 -0.01 -8.21 0.59
C ASP A 348 0.11 -9.58 1.30
N ALA A 349 -0.63 -9.80 2.39
CA ALA A 349 -0.63 -11.05 3.14
C ALA A 349 -1.08 -12.26 2.29
N LEU A 350 -2.17 -12.12 1.55
CA LEU A 350 -2.71 -13.20 0.72
C LEU A 350 -1.75 -13.59 -0.41
N TYR A 351 -1.18 -12.63 -1.12
CA TYR A 351 -0.21 -12.90 -2.19
C TYR A 351 1.11 -13.47 -1.65
N GLU A 352 1.59 -13.01 -0.48
CA GLU A 352 2.77 -13.60 0.19
C GLU A 352 2.51 -15.03 0.69
N ALA A 353 1.27 -15.35 0.98
CA ALA A 353 0.86 -16.71 1.29
C ALA A 353 0.68 -17.60 0.06
N ASN A 354 0.80 -17.05 -1.16
CA ASN A 354 0.47 -17.66 -2.44
C ASN A 354 -1.03 -18.06 -2.56
N ASP A 355 -1.92 -17.35 -1.86
CA ASP A 355 -3.37 -17.51 -1.95
C ASP A 355 -3.96 -16.50 -2.97
N ALA A 356 -3.43 -16.57 -4.19
CA ALA A 356 -3.81 -15.66 -5.26
C ALA A 356 -5.29 -15.77 -5.66
N GLU A 357 -5.90 -16.94 -5.52
CA GLU A 357 -7.32 -17.14 -5.86
C GLU A 357 -8.21 -16.34 -4.92
N TYR A 358 -7.97 -16.43 -3.62
CA TYR A 358 -8.73 -15.63 -2.66
C TYR A 358 -8.42 -14.13 -2.76
N ALA A 359 -7.16 -13.77 -3.04
CA ALA A 359 -6.79 -12.38 -3.29
C ALA A 359 -7.54 -11.81 -4.51
N LEU A 360 -7.63 -12.55 -5.62
CA LEU A 360 -8.40 -12.15 -6.79
C LEU A 360 -9.89 -12.01 -6.47
N HIS A 361 -10.45 -12.96 -5.71
CA HIS A 361 -11.83 -12.86 -5.22
C HIS A 361 -12.04 -11.57 -4.42
N MET A 362 -11.12 -11.20 -3.51
CA MET A 362 -11.22 -9.96 -2.73
C MET A 362 -11.10 -8.71 -3.62
N LEU A 363 -10.25 -8.72 -4.64
CA LEU A 363 -10.10 -7.61 -5.59
C LEU A 363 -11.33 -7.40 -6.47
N THR A 364 -12.03 -8.48 -6.85
CA THR A 364 -13.11 -8.45 -7.85
C THR A 364 -14.51 -8.58 -7.25
N LYS A 365 -14.64 -8.72 -5.93
CA LYS A 365 -15.96 -8.76 -5.26
C LYS A 365 -16.74 -7.46 -5.50
N THR A 366 -18.07 -7.53 -5.40
CA THR A 366 -18.98 -6.44 -5.78
C THR A 366 -19.93 -6.00 -4.67
N ASP A 367 -19.72 -6.50 -3.44
CA ASP A 367 -20.49 -6.09 -2.27
C ASP A 367 -20.06 -4.69 -1.75
N ASP A 368 -20.60 -4.29 -0.60
CA ASP A 368 -20.37 -2.96 -0.05
C ASP A 368 -18.91 -2.69 0.38
N ARG A 369 -18.17 -3.75 0.77
CA ARG A 369 -16.76 -3.65 1.14
C ARG A 369 -15.88 -4.08 -0.03
N SER A 370 -15.93 -3.31 -1.12
CA SER A 370 -15.19 -3.59 -2.35
C SER A 370 -14.80 -2.30 -3.08
N TRP A 371 -13.75 -2.37 -3.87
CA TRP A 371 -13.40 -1.27 -4.78
C TRP A 371 -14.48 -1.02 -5.84
N TYR A 372 -15.17 -2.08 -6.27
CA TYR A 372 -16.29 -1.93 -7.20
C TYR A 372 -17.45 -1.13 -6.61
N ASN A 373 -17.66 -1.21 -5.29
CA ASN A 373 -18.68 -0.37 -4.64
C ASN A 373 -18.40 1.12 -4.83
N MET A 374 -17.13 1.55 -4.80
CA MET A 374 -16.77 2.94 -5.05
C MET A 374 -17.25 3.41 -6.43
N ILE A 375 -17.11 2.54 -7.46
CA ILE A 375 -17.62 2.78 -8.82
C ILE A 375 -19.15 2.80 -8.82
N ARG A 376 -19.77 1.82 -8.17
CA ARG A 376 -21.23 1.66 -8.10
C ARG A 376 -21.95 2.85 -7.46
N VAL A 377 -21.38 3.42 -6.40
CA VAL A 377 -21.92 4.64 -5.78
C VAL A 377 -21.61 5.91 -6.57
N GLY A 378 -20.93 5.78 -7.69
CA GLY A 378 -20.66 6.86 -8.64
C GLY A 378 -19.42 7.69 -8.33
N SER A 379 -18.50 7.21 -7.50
CA SER A 379 -17.23 7.90 -7.32
C SER A 379 -16.33 7.79 -8.56
N THR A 380 -15.57 8.82 -8.85
CA THR A 380 -14.55 8.85 -9.91
C THR A 380 -13.12 8.84 -9.36
N ILE A 381 -12.99 8.90 -8.04
CA ILE A 381 -11.74 8.84 -7.28
C ILE A 381 -11.97 7.85 -6.13
N SER A 382 -10.95 7.13 -5.68
CA SER A 382 -11.07 6.22 -4.54
C SER A 382 -11.50 6.95 -3.27
N LEU A 383 -12.20 6.23 -2.40
CA LEU A 383 -12.80 6.74 -1.18
C LEU A 383 -11.89 6.50 0.04
N GLU A 384 -12.09 7.27 1.09
CA GLU A 384 -11.45 7.07 2.39
C GLU A 384 -11.94 5.80 3.11
N ALA A 385 -13.21 5.47 2.97
CA ALA A 385 -13.85 4.26 3.51
C ALA A 385 -14.67 3.56 2.43
N TRP A 386 -15.07 2.30 2.65
CA TRP A 386 -15.82 1.50 1.67
C TRP A 386 -17.16 2.12 1.26
N ASP A 387 -17.79 2.87 2.17
CA ASP A 387 -19.07 3.54 1.94
C ASP A 387 -19.33 4.58 3.05
N ASN A 388 -20.23 5.55 2.80
CA ASN A 388 -20.66 6.53 3.80
C ASN A 388 -21.23 5.90 5.09
N LYS A 389 -21.79 4.69 5.01
CA LYS A 389 -22.30 3.98 6.19
C LYS A 389 -21.21 3.55 7.17
N TYR A 390 -19.97 3.36 6.68
CA TYR A 390 -18.81 3.03 7.53
C TYR A 390 -18.13 4.27 8.08
N LYS A 391 -18.13 5.37 7.32
CA LYS A 391 -17.61 6.68 7.75
C LYS A 391 -18.44 7.81 7.12
N PRO A 392 -19.46 8.34 7.83
CA PRO A 392 -20.41 9.31 7.27
C PRO A 392 -19.78 10.60 6.73
N ASN A 393 -18.62 11.00 7.29
CA ASN A 393 -17.88 12.18 6.88
C ASN A 393 -16.61 11.86 6.08
N GLN A 394 -16.59 10.72 5.36
CA GLN A 394 -15.44 10.30 4.58
C GLN A 394 -15.09 11.29 3.46
N ASP A 395 -13.83 11.30 3.06
CA ASP A 395 -13.39 11.94 1.83
C ASP A 395 -13.75 11.09 0.61
N TRP A 396 -14.20 11.77 -0.45
CA TRP A 396 -14.52 11.16 -1.74
C TRP A 396 -13.37 11.30 -2.74
N ASN A 397 -12.18 11.65 -2.26
CA ASN A 397 -10.95 11.80 -3.05
C ASN A 397 -9.72 11.46 -2.20
N HIS A 398 -9.56 10.18 -1.86
CA HIS A 398 -8.58 9.70 -0.91
C HIS A 398 -7.73 8.58 -1.53
N ALA A 399 -6.45 8.87 -1.83
CA ALA A 399 -5.61 7.97 -2.61
C ALA A 399 -5.21 6.68 -1.87
N TRP A 400 -5.25 6.61 -0.54
CA TRP A 400 -5.01 5.33 0.14
C TRP A 400 -6.02 4.24 -0.26
N GLY A 401 -7.18 4.65 -0.80
CA GLY A 401 -8.16 3.76 -1.40
C GLY A 401 -7.75 3.18 -2.75
N ALA A 402 -6.64 3.63 -3.33
CA ALA A 402 -6.16 3.17 -4.62
C ALA A 402 -5.19 1.98 -4.54
N ALA A 403 -5.16 1.22 -3.44
CA ALA A 403 -4.27 0.08 -3.25
C ALA A 403 -4.13 -0.85 -4.47
N PRO A 404 -5.18 -1.17 -5.27
CA PRO A 404 -5.05 -1.95 -6.50
C PRO A 404 -4.03 -1.39 -7.50
N ALA A 405 -3.78 -0.07 -7.52
CA ALA A 405 -2.77 0.55 -8.38
C ALA A 405 -1.33 0.05 -8.10
N ASN A 406 -1.06 -0.47 -6.91
CA ASN A 406 0.20 -1.12 -6.59
C ASN A 406 0.09 -2.65 -6.47
N ILE A 407 -1.02 -3.16 -5.94
CA ILE A 407 -1.22 -4.60 -5.76
C ILE A 407 -1.23 -5.33 -7.12
N ILE A 408 -1.86 -4.75 -8.14
CA ILE A 408 -1.88 -5.35 -9.47
C ILE A 408 -0.47 -5.48 -10.05
N PRO A 409 0.36 -4.42 -10.21
CA PRO A 409 1.70 -4.59 -10.74
C PRO A 409 2.63 -5.39 -9.82
N ARG A 410 2.61 -5.17 -8.51
CA ARG A 410 3.53 -5.81 -7.56
C ARG A 410 3.21 -7.27 -7.29
N ARG A 411 1.94 -7.60 -7.09
CA ARG A 411 1.50 -8.89 -6.58
C ARG A 411 0.85 -9.76 -7.64
N LEU A 412 -0.17 -9.24 -8.34
CA LEU A 412 -0.85 -10.01 -9.37
C LEU A 412 0.06 -10.25 -10.59
N MET A 413 0.67 -9.19 -11.13
CA MET A 413 1.67 -9.32 -12.20
C MET A 413 3.06 -9.72 -11.67
N GLY A 414 3.29 -9.59 -10.37
CA GLY A 414 4.45 -10.10 -9.66
C GLY A 414 5.77 -9.37 -9.92
N VAL A 415 5.71 -8.07 -10.24
CA VAL A 415 6.91 -7.26 -10.55
C VAL A 415 7.34 -6.45 -9.34
N GLU A 416 8.44 -6.82 -8.72
CA GLU A 416 9.01 -6.11 -7.56
C GLU A 416 10.53 -5.95 -7.68
N PRO A 417 11.11 -4.88 -7.13
CA PRO A 417 12.57 -4.75 -7.06
C PRO A 417 13.14 -5.75 -6.05
N LEU A 418 14.07 -6.61 -6.48
CA LEU A 418 14.89 -7.46 -5.60
C LEU A 418 16.15 -6.74 -5.15
N THR A 419 16.69 -5.86 -6.00
CA THR A 419 17.83 -5.02 -5.65
C THR A 419 17.52 -3.56 -5.94
N PRO A 420 18.17 -2.62 -5.22
CA PRO A 420 17.86 -1.19 -5.32
C PRO A 420 17.86 -0.66 -6.75
N GLY A 421 16.93 0.23 -7.04
CA GLY A 421 16.75 0.85 -8.35
C GLY A 421 16.42 -0.16 -9.45
N PHE A 422 15.69 -1.23 -9.10
CA PHE A 422 15.39 -2.30 -10.06
C PHE A 422 16.64 -2.85 -10.79
N GLY A 423 17.79 -2.93 -10.12
CA GLY A 423 18.96 -3.60 -10.67
C GLY A 423 18.65 -5.05 -11.06
N THR A 424 17.91 -5.74 -10.19
CA THR A 424 17.24 -7.02 -10.46
C THR A 424 15.79 -6.92 -10.07
N ALA A 425 14.87 -7.30 -10.95
CA ALA A 425 13.44 -7.42 -10.69
C ALA A 425 13.07 -8.87 -10.36
N ARG A 426 12.04 -9.07 -9.56
CA ARG A 426 11.30 -10.34 -9.49
C ARG A 426 10.17 -10.31 -10.51
N ILE A 427 10.00 -11.38 -11.28
CA ILE A 427 8.87 -11.61 -12.18
C ILE A 427 8.18 -12.89 -11.71
N LYS A 428 7.10 -12.75 -10.93
CA LYS A 428 6.36 -13.86 -10.30
C LYS A 428 4.85 -13.63 -10.45
N PRO A 429 4.28 -13.76 -11.67
CA PRO A 429 2.85 -13.55 -11.87
C PRO A 429 2.01 -14.54 -11.07
N GLN A 430 0.92 -14.05 -10.48
CA GLN A 430 -0.02 -14.82 -9.68
C GLN A 430 -1.45 -14.50 -10.13
N LEU A 431 -1.80 -14.95 -11.36
CA LEU A 431 -3.05 -14.58 -12.03
C LEU A 431 -4.29 -15.27 -11.45
N ALA A 432 -4.11 -16.33 -10.66
CA ALA A 432 -5.23 -17.15 -10.18
C ALA A 432 -6.10 -17.66 -11.35
N SER A 433 -7.41 -17.47 -11.31
CA SER A 433 -8.36 -17.88 -12.36
C SER A 433 -8.50 -16.90 -13.54
N LEU A 434 -7.71 -15.82 -13.61
CA LEU A 434 -7.67 -14.98 -14.81
C LEU A 434 -7.12 -15.77 -16.00
N GLU A 435 -7.79 -15.71 -17.14
CA GLU A 435 -7.39 -16.38 -18.37
C GLU A 435 -6.20 -15.70 -19.04
N TRP A 436 -6.11 -14.39 -18.92
CA TRP A 436 -5.01 -13.58 -19.42
C TRP A 436 -4.91 -12.25 -18.67
N ALA A 437 -3.71 -11.69 -18.69
CA ALA A 437 -3.45 -10.32 -18.27
C ALA A 437 -2.28 -9.72 -19.06
N GLU A 438 -2.33 -8.43 -19.34
CA GLU A 438 -1.26 -7.66 -19.93
C GLU A 438 -0.97 -6.40 -19.11
N ALA A 439 0.28 -6.01 -18.99
CA ALA A 439 0.67 -4.83 -18.24
C ALA A 439 1.93 -4.17 -18.80
N THR A 440 1.96 -2.84 -18.70
CA THR A 440 3.17 -2.01 -18.76
C THR A 440 3.42 -1.48 -17.35
N ILE A 441 4.55 -1.83 -16.76
CA ILE A 441 4.88 -1.52 -15.37
C ILE A 441 6.10 -0.59 -15.36
N PRO A 442 5.95 0.64 -14.83
CA PRO A 442 7.03 1.62 -14.81
C PRO A 442 8.14 1.22 -13.84
N THR A 443 9.37 1.45 -14.21
CA THR A 443 10.53 1.40 -13.32
C THR A 443 11.47 2.56 -13.63
N ILE A 444 12.39 2.85 -12.71
CA ILE A 444 13.39 3.90 -12.93
C ILE A 444 14.33 3.60 -14.13
N ARG A 445 14.41 2.32 -14.53
CA ARG A 445 15.25 1.88 -15.67
C ARG A 445 14.49 1.79 -16.99
N GLY A 446 13.18 2.01 -16.98
CA GLY A 446 12.28 1.84 -18.12
C GLY A 446 11.12 0.92 -17.78
N ALA A 447 10.22 0.74 -18.73
CA ALA A 447 9.04 -0.07 -18.51
C ALA A 447 9.33 -1.57 -18.68
N ILE A 448 8.86 -2.40 -17.73
CA ILE A 448 8.69 -3.84 -17.93
C ILE A 448 7.34 -4.03 -18.61
N ARG A 449 7.32 -4.78 -19.73
CA ARG A 449 6.09 -5.15 -20.43
C ARG A 449 5.84 -6.63 -20.28
N MET A 450 4.61 -6.98 -19.96
CA MET A 450 4.22 -8.37 -19.73
C MET A 450 2.90 -8.69 -20.42
N GLU A 451 2.83 -9.88 -21.01
CA GLU A 451 1.60 -10.53 -21.44
C GLU A 451 1.60 -11.94 -20.85
N VAL A 452 0.53 -12.33 -20.20
CA VAL A 452 0.40 -13.64 -19.59
C VAL A 452 -0.91 -14.28 -20.09
N GLU A 453 -0.79 -15.50 -20.62
CA GLU A 453 -1.92 -16.36 -20.96
C GLU A 453 -1.92 -17.57 -20.03
N ASN A 454 -3.03 -17.79 -19.34
CA ASN A 454 -3.23 -18.86 -18.37
C ASN A 454 -4.33 -19.80 -18.87
N LYS A 455 -3.95 -20.68 -19.80
CA LYS A 455 -4.86 -21.62 -20.45
C LYS A 455 -4.83 -22.98 -19.75
N ALA A 456 -5.85 -23.78 -19.99
CA ALA A 456 -5.96 -25.12 -19.38
C ALA A 456 -4.80 -26.05 -19.76
N ASP A 457 -4.23 -25.88 -20.94
CA ASP A 457 -3.18 -26.74 -21.52
C ASP A 457 -1.80 -26.09 -21.57
N ALA A 458 -1.72 -24.77 -21.36
CA ALA A 458 -0.46 -24.04 -21.40
C ALA A 458 -0.48 -22.74 -20.60
N TYR A 459 0.61 -22.45 -19.91
CA TYR A 459 0.86 -21.13 -19.35
C TYR A 459 1.94 -20.43 -20.18
N ILE A 460 1.66 -19.23 -20.67
CA ILE A 460 2.58 -18.45 -21.51
C ILE A 460 2.86 -17.12 -20.84
N LEU A 461 4.12 -16.82 -20.59
CA LEU A 461 4.59 -15.53 -20.11
C LEU A 461 5.49 -14.90 -21.17
N LYS A 462 5.05 -13.81 -21.78
CA LYS A 462 5.90 -12.92 -22.57
C LYS A 462 6.31 -11.76 -21.69
N VAL A 463 7.60 -11.49 -21.60
CA VAL A 463 8.15 -10.40 -20.78
C VAL A 463 9.27 -9.69 -21.51
N THR A 464 9.24 -8.35 -21.48
CA THR A 464 10.34 -7.49 -21.97
C THR A 464 10.96 -6.76 -20.80
N ILE A 465 12.25 -7.00 -20.58
CA ILE A 465 13.06 -6.38 -19.54
C ILE A 465 13.85 -5.21 -20.16
N PRO A 466 13.73 -3.98 -19.60
CA PRO A 466 14.43 -2.82 -20.13
C PRO A 466 15.96 -2.92 -19.98
N ALA A 467 16.69 -2.00 -20.60
CA ALA A 467 18.15 -1.95 -20.53
C ALA A 467 18.66 -1.79 -19.09
N ASN A 468 19.84 -2.34 -18.81
CA ASN A 468 20.52 -2.26 -17.51
C ASN A 468 19.73 -2.86 -16.33
N MET A 469 18.91 -3.87 -16.60
CA MET A 469 18.12 -4.59 -15.60
C MET A 469 18.26 -6.10 -15.84
N ASP A 470 18.33 -6.83 -14.74
CA ASP A 470 18.13 -8.28 -14.72
C ASP A 470 16.76 -8.62 -14.12
N ALA A 471 16.28 -9.83 -14.34
CA ALA A 471 15.07 -10.32 -13.67
C ALA A 471 15.19 -11.80 -13.30
N GLU A 472 14.70 -12.14 -12.11
CA GLU A 472 14.45 -13.51 -11.68
C GLU A 472 13.03 -13.91 -12.04
N VAL A 473 12.87 -15.00 -12.79
CA VAL A 473 11.59 -15.42 -13.34
C VAL A 473 11.05 -16.63 -12.59
N TYR A 474 9.82 -16.51 -12.15
CA TYR A 474 9.06 -17.57 -11.48
C TYR A 474 7.81 -17.88 -12.30
N LEU A 475 7.56 -19.17 -12.52
CA LEU A 475 6.44 -19.69 -13.30
C LEU A 475 5.57 -20.57 -12.41
N PRO A 476 4.25 -20.69 -12.65
CA PRO A 476 3.41 -21.56 -11.86
C PRO A 476 3.87 -23.02 -11.99
N LEU A 477 3.82 -23.77 -10.88
CA LEU A 477 4.09 -25.19 -10.85
C LEU A 477 2.86 -25.96 -11.37
N PRO A 478 2.91 -26.56 -12.58
CA PRO A 478 1.78 -27.29 -13.11
C PRO A 478 1.57 -28.63 -12.39
N ARG A 479 0.38 -29.18 -12.53
CA ARG A 479 0.09 -30.54 -12.06
C ARG A 479 0.58 -31.57 -13.09
N GLY A 480 1.30 -32.58 -12.64
CA GLY A 480 1.76 -33.67 -13.49
C GLY A 480 3.13 -33.46 -14.13
N LYS A 481 3.34 -34.02 -15.33
CA LYS A 481 4.57 -33.84 -16.12
C LYS A 481 4.48 -32.52 -16.87
N TYR A 482 5.57 -31.82 -16.94
CA TYR A 482 5.64 -30.53 -17.63
C TYR A 482 6.95 -30.36 -18.39
N THR A 483 6.90 -29.50 -19.39
CA THR A 483 8.08 -28.97 -20.08
C THR A 483 8.08 -27.46 -19.97
N VAL A 484 9.26 -26.86 -19.89
CA VAL A 484 9.40 -25.39 -19.89
C VAL A 484 10.35 -24.99 -21.01
N THR A 485 9.93 -24.04 -21.81
CA THR A 485 10.77 -23.44 -22.85
C THR A 485 10.88 -21.93 -22.67
N ASN A 486 11.96 -21.35 -23.17
CA ASN A 486 12.15 -19.91 -23.31
C ASN A 486 12.56 -19.64 -24.77
N ASN A 487 11.79 -18.83 -25.48
CA ASN A 487 11.95 -18.56 -26.91
C ASN A 487 12.05 -19.85 -27.74
N GLY A 488 11.28 -20.86 -27.38
CA GLY A 488 11.26 -22.17 -28.04
C GLY A 488 12.35 -23.14 -27.61
N ALA A 489 13.38 -22.70 -26.90
CA ALA A 489 14.45 -23.57 -26.39
C ALA A 489 14.10 -24.15 -25.01
N PRO A 490 14.36 -25.43 -24.72
CA PRO A 490 14.17 -26.02 -23.41
C PRO A 490 14.95 -25.28 -22.30
N VAL A 491 14.34 -25.03 -21.17
CA VAL A 491 14.94 -24.38 -20.01
C VAL A 491 14.94 -25.32 -18.80
N LYS A 492 16.08 -25.38 -18.11
CA LYS A 492 16.16 -26.07 -16.84
C LYS A 492 15.52 -25.20 -15.75
N VAL A 493 14.53 -25.75 -15.07
CA VAL A 493 13.83 -25.09 -13.95
C VAL A 493 14.05 -25.86 -12.65
N SER A 494 13.88 -25.20 -11.52
CA SER A 494 13.89 -25.83 -10.19
C SER A 494 12.61 -25.49 -9.42
N ARG A 495 12.10 -26.42 -8.63
CA ARG A 495 10.95 -26.15 -7.76
C ARG A 495 11.37 -25.22 -6.62
N VAL A 496 10.56 -24.21 -6.36
CA VAL A 496 10.71 -23.39 -5.17
C VAL A 496 10.19 -24.16 -3.96
N LYS A 497 11.03 -24.33 -2.94
CA LYS A 497 10.69 -25.15 -1.78
C LYS A 497 9.52 -24.54 -1.02
N GLY A 498 8.43 -25.30 -0.88
CA GLY A 498 7.24 -24.88 -0.12
C GLY A 498 6.32 -23.89 -0.83
N GLU A 499 6.58 -23.60 -2.12
CA GLU A 499 5.76 -22.70 -2.93
C GLU A 499 5.25 -23.39 -4.20
N PRO A 500 4.11 -22.93 -4.76
CA PRO A 500 3.55 -23.49 -5.99
C PRO A 500 4.23 -22.90 -7.25
N PHE A 501 5.58 -22.77 -7.24
CA PHE A 501 6.33 -22.13 -8.31
C PHE A 501 7.54 -22.92 -8.74
N LEU A 502 7.92 -22.67 -10.00
CA LEU A 502 9.18 -23.03 -10.64
C LEU A 502 10.05 -21.78 -10.76
N TYR A 503 11.29 -21.86 -10.34
CA TYR A 503 12.31 -20.86 -10.66
C TYR A 503 12.90 -21.17 -12.03
N ALA A 504 12.70 -20.27 -13.00
CA ALA A 504 13.14 -20.41 -14.38
C ALA A 504 14.51 -19.76 -14.65
N GLY A 505 15.13 -19.20 -13.61
CA GLY A 505 16.46 -18.60 -13.70
C GLY A 505 16.42 -17.07 -13.77
N LYS A 506 17.63 -16.52 -13.94
CA LYS A 506 17.87 -15.08 -14.08
C LYS A 506 18.06 -14.75 -15.56
N ILE A 507 17.38 -13.72 -16.05
CA ILE A 507 17.44 -13.19 -17.41
C ILE A 507 17.95 -11.74 -17.39
N GLY A 508 18.60 -11.30 -18.45
CA GLY A 508 19.02 -9.91 -18.63
C GLY A 508 17.99 -9.08 -19.38
N SER A 509 18.44 -7.92 -19.89
CA SER A 509 17.65 -7.07 -20.78
C SER A 509 17.27 -7.81 -22.07
N GLY A 510 16.06 -7.62 -22.58
CA GLY A 510 15.57 -8.28 -23.79
C GLY A 510 14.14 -8.75 -23.69
N SER A 511 13.65 -9.45 -24.72
CA SER A 511 12.31 -10.01 -24.78
C SER A 511 12.36 -11.53 -24.72
N TYR A 512 11.50 -12.10 -23.89
CA TYR A 512 11.46 -13.52 -23.58
C TYR A 512 10.03 -14.05 -23.64
N THR A 513 9.89 -15.29 -24.09
CA THR A 513 8.62 -16.02 -24.10
C THR A 513 8.82 -17.35 -23.41
N PHE A 514 8.34 -17.44 -22.16
CA PHE A 514 8.30 -18.68 -21.41
C PHE A 514 6.99 -19.41 -21.68
N VAL A 515 7.08 -20.72 -21.93
CA VAL A 515 5.93 -21.60 -22.10
C VAL A 515 6.07 -22.78 -21.17
N VAL A 516 5.02 -23.03 -20.39
CA VAL A 516 4.89 -24.23 -19.52
C VAL A 516 3.72 -25.04 -20.08
N ASN A 517 4.00 -26.29 -20.52
CA ASN A 517 3.02 -27.24 -21.07
C ASN A 517 2.91 -28.47 -20.19
#